data_94578a4e3a7a61a8d5558ad4975f49f6
#
_entry.id   94578a4e3a7a61a8d5558ad4975f49f6
#
_cell.length_a   1.000
_cell.length_b   1.000
_cell.length_c   1.000
_cell.angle_alpha   90.00
_cell.angle_beta   90.00
_cell.angle_gamma   90.00
#
_symmetry.space_group_name_H-M   'P 1'
#
loop_
_entity.id
_entity.type
_entity.pdbx_description
1 polymer ?
#
loop_
_entity_poly.entity_id
_entity_poly.type
_entity_poly.pdbx_seq_one_letter_code
_entity_poly.pdbx_strand_id
1 'polypeptide(L)'
;MKKILFVAMQNSPHTIRWILQAQSEEWEVHLFPISQYPLHPDMPSWVKVHHPWKIARASFGSGFLTSPIVTGNILLAYLSSLFNFRQRIPILSSLMLFLVDSFRSSLGVAGNTSPIAYGPFVLSQLIKNLKPDLIQSLEFQHAGYCVYAARGLIDAKLFPKWMGTVWGSDILYYRNIPNHLVQIKQLLSSLDIFSCECKRDIDFARELGFTGVFSPVMPDAGSVDISNLKQWRDLIVPSKRRIILIRGYQSFSGRALTALDALEICQERLHGYRILVYSASNEVKQRVKELSLSTSIDIHILSHITPYAMLRLFARARLFIGISVSDGISRSMIEAMAMGAFPIQTDTSCCEEWIIDGVNGYSVPVDDIEVISEKIQSALANNAMVDNASRMNLALIDERLNNETLTRRALEFYRASLGLC
;
A
#
# COMPACT_ATOMS: atom_id res chain seq x y z
N MET A 1 20.92 16.57 -16.63
CA MET A 1 20.17 16.35 -15.39
C MET A 1 19.91 14.86 -15.28
N LYS A 2 20.11 14.27 -14.12
CA LYS A 2 19.82 12.85 -13.83
C LYS A 2 18.32 12.58 -13.93
N LYS A 3 17.91 11.33 -14.18
CA LYS A 3 16.49 10.96 -14.36
C LYS A 3 16.16 9.73 -13.55
N ILE A 4 15.09 9.83 -12.75
CA ILE A 4 14.50 8.70 -12.04
C ILE A 4 13.19 8.33 -12.72
N LEU A 5 13.01 7.06 -13.11
CA LEU A 5 11.78 6.54 -13.68
C LEU A 5 11.07 5.65 -12.66
N PHE A 6 9.97 6.15 -12.10
CA PHE A 6 9.07 5.32 -11.31
C PHE A 6 8.17 4.48 -12.23
N VAL A 7 8.03 3.21 -11.91
CA VAL A 7 7.07 2.29 -12.52
C VAL A 7 6.09 1.87 -11.43
N ALA A 8 4.84 2.33 -11.49
CA ALA A 8 3.94 2.23 -10.34
C ALA A 8 2.45 2.36 -10.70
N MET A 9 1.60 1.96 -9.76
CA MET A 9 0.16 2.21 -9.80
C MET A 9 -0.10 3.70 -9.52
N GLN A 10 -0.34 4.48 -10.56
CA GLN A 10 -0.48 5.95 -10.52
C GLN A 10 -1.65 6.47 -9.68
N ASN A 11 -2.61 5.62 -9.34
CA ASN A 11 -3.77 5.93 -8.51
C ASN A 11 -3.55 5.60 -7.03
N SER A 12 -2.40 5.02 -6.67
CA SER A 12 -2.11 4.62 -5.30
C SER A 12 -1.56 5.81 -4.49
N PRO A 13 -2.09 6.07 -3.29
CA PRO A 13 -1.49 7.04 -2.38
C PRO A 13 -0.07 6.64 -1.93
N HIS A 14 0.28 5.35 -1.90
CA HIS A 14 1.66 4.91 -1.65
C HIS A 14 2.62 5.41 -2.74
N THR A 15 2.20 5.36 -4.01
CA THR A 15 3.01 5.89 -5.12
C THR A 15 3.30 7.37 -4.95
N ILE A 16 2.31 8.17 -4.55
CA ILE A 16 2.48 9.61 -4.33
C ILE A 16 3.55 9.87 -3.26
N ARG A 17 3.50 9.12 -2.17
CA ARG A 17 4.44 9.29 -1.05
C ARG A 17 5.88 9.00 -1.46
N TRP A 18 6.11 7.87 -2.14
CA TRP A 18 7.44 7.52 -2.65
C TRP A 18 7.96 8.57 -3.63
N ILE A 19 7.11 9.09 -4.50
CA ILE A 19 7.47 10.16 -5.44
C ILE A 19 7.83 11.45 -4.71
N LEU A 20 7.06 11.85 -3.69
CA LEU A 20 7.34 13.06 -2.91
C LEU A 20 8.69 13.01 -2.19
N GLN A 21 9.16 11.83 -1.75
CA GLN A 21 10.49 11.66 -1.17
C GLN A 21 11.63 11.85 -2.18
N ALA A 22 11.35 11.66 -3.47
CA ALA A 22 12.31 11.87 -4.53
C ALA A 22 12.29 13.30 -5.10
N GLN A 23 11.60 14.24 -4.44
CA GLN A 23 11.54 15.63 -4.91
C GLN A 23 12.88 16.33 -4.72
N SER A 24 13.52 16.76 -5.82
CA SER A 24 14.78 17.50 -5.82
C SER A 24 14.94 18.29 -7.12
N GLU A 25 15.75 19.35 -7.09
CA GLU A 25 16.16 20.10 -8.27
C GLU A 25 17.34 19.44 -9.01
N GLU A 26 17.96 18.40 -8.43
CA GLU A 26 19.15 17.74 -8.98
C GLU A 26 18.83 16.70 -10.07
N TRP A 27 17.57 16.22 -10.13
CA TRP A 27 17.11 15.24 -11.10
C TRP A 27 15.66 15.45 -11.51
N GLU A 28 15.31 14.84 -12.64
CA GLU A 28 13.94 14.79 -13.11
C GLU A 28 13.26 13.50 -12.64
N VAL A 29 12.01 13.61 -12.23
CA VAL A 29 11.16 12.47 -11.86
C VAL A 29 10.16 12.20 -12.96
N HIS A 30 10.16 10.96 -13.44
CA HIS A 30 9.30 10.43 -14.46
C HIS A 30 8.46 9.31 -13.88
N LEU A 31 7.22 9.13 -14.37
CA LEU A 31 6.33 8.05 -13.98
C LEU A 31 5.83 7.29 -15.20
N PHE A 32 5.98 5.97 -15.20
CA PHE A 32 5.31 5.04 -16.10
C PHE A 32 4.14 4.39 -15.36
N PRO A 33 2.88 4.76 -15.69
CA PRO A 33 1.69 4.19 -15.07
C PRO A 33 1.47 2.73 -15.47
N ILE A 34 1.19 1.85 -14.51
CA ILE A 34 0.91 0.43 -14.76
C ILE A 34 -0.55 0.04 -14.56
N SER A 35 -1.37 0.90 -13.98
CA SER A 35 -2.79 0.63 -13.78
C SER A 35 -3.65 1.34 -14.84
N GLN A 36 -4.88 0.86 -15.02
CA GLN A 36 -5.87 1.49 -15.92
C GLN A 36 -6.70 2.60 -15.24
N TYR A 37 -6.43 2.87 -13.97
CA TYR A 37 -7.13 3.92 -13.22
C TYR A 37 -6.56 5.31 -13.54
N PRO A 38 -7.31 6.40 -13.29
CA PRO A 38 -6.80 7.76 -13.45
C PRO A 38 -5.64 8.04 -12.49
N LEU A 39 -4.89 9.11 -12.75
CA LEU A 39 -3.89 9.61 -11.83
C LEU A 39 -4.52 9.97 -10.49
N HIS A 40 -3.78 9.74 -9.41
CA HIS A 40 -4.19 10.21 -8.09
C HIS A 40 -4.35 11.74 -8.11
N PRO A 41 -5.38 12.31 -7.45
CA PRO A 41 -5.59 13.77 -7.44
C PRO A 41 -4.38 14.56 -6.93
N ASP A 42 -3.64 14.00 -5.97
CA ASP A 42 -2.47 14.62 -5.36
C ASP A 42 -1.16 14.35 -6.13
N MET A 43 -1.23 13.85 -7.38
CA MET A 43 -0.02 13.66 -8.20
C MET A 43 0.67 15.01 -8.43
N PRO A 44 1.93 15.16 -8.00
CA PRO A 44 2.62 16.45 -8.15
C PRO A 44 2.80 16.85 -9.62
N SER A 45 2.57 18.14 -9.92
CA SER A 45 2.63 18.65 -11.30
C SER A 45 4.03 18.64 -11.91
N TRP A 46 5.09 18.57 -11.09
CA TRP A 46 6.47 18.46 -11.54
C TRP A 46 6.86 17.05 -12.02
N VAL A 47 6.02 16.02 -11.79
CA VAL A 47 6.25 14.66 -12.26
C VAL A 47 5.90 14.53 -13.74
N LYS A 48 6.85 14.06 -14.56
CA LYS A 48 6.64 13.82 -15.99
C LYS A 48 5.98 12.45 -16.21
N VAL A 49 4.66 12.42 -16.43
CA VAL A 49 3.89 11.18 -16.60
C VAL A 49 3.94 10.71 -18.06
N HIS A 50 4.37 9.47 -18.26
CA HIS A 50 4.48 8.80 -19.56
C HIS A 50 3.32 7.82 -19.77
N HIS A 51 2.25 8.27 -20.40
CA HIS A 51 1.10 7.41 -20.68
C HIS A 51 1.45 6.32 -21.69
N PRO A 52 1.27 5.03 -21.39
CA PRO A 52 1.69 3.92 -22.25
C PRO A 52 1.16 3.99 -23.69
N TRP A 53 -0.06 4.45 -23.89
CA TRP A 53 -0.67 4.57 -25.21
C TRP A 53 0.01 5.63 -26.11
N LYS A 54 0.52 6.74 -25.53
CA LYS A 54 1.25 7.77 -26.29
C LYS A 54 2.58 7.22 -26.79
N ILE A 55 3.25 6.43 -25.95
CA ILE A 55 4.54 5.81 -26.29
C ILE A 55 4.34 4.74 -27.36
N ALA A 56 3.33 3.88 -27.21
CA ALA A 56 3.00 2.86 -28.19
C ALA A 56 2.76 3.48 -29.58
N ARG A 57 1.95 4.55 -29.66
CA ARG A 57 1.68 5.24 -30.92
C ARG A 57 2.94 5.82 -31.57
N ALA A 58 3.83 6.40 -30.78
CA ALA A 58 5.08 6.98 -31.29
C ALA A 58 6.07 5.90 -31.79
N SER A 59 6.10 4.72 -31.13
CA SER A 59 7.06 3.66 -31.42
C SER A 59 6.69 2.79 -32.61
N PHE A 60 5.40 2.63 -32.89
CA PHE A 60 4.92 1.68 -33.90
C PHE A 60 4.50 2.31 -35.24
N GLY A 61 4.33 3.62 -35.30
CA GLY A 61 3.89 4.29 -36.53
C GLY A 61 2.55 3.80 -37.07
N SER A 62 2.25 4.08 -38.35
CA SER A 62 0.99 3.69 -39.00
C SER A 62 0.85 2.19 -39.30
N GLY A 63 1.96 1.45 -39.41
CA GLY A 63 1.96 0.01 -39.67
C GLY A 63 1.51 -0.85 -38.49
N PHE A 64 1.49 -0.29 -37.31
CA PHE A 64 1.09 -0.96 -36.05
C PHE A 64 -0.42 -1.30 -36.01
N LEU A 65 -1.25 -0.53 -36.68
CA LEU A 65 -2.70 -0.70 -36.73
C LEU A 65 -3.17 -1.91 -37.56
N THR A 66 -2.27 -2.60 -38.26
CA THR A 66 -2.60 -3.71 -39.18
C THR A 66 -2.53 -5.09 -38.51
N SER A 67 -1.96 -5.22 -37.29
CA SER A 67 -1.95 -6.48 -36.53
C SER A 67 -3.21 -6.60 -35.67
N PRO A 68 -4.06 -7.65 -35.83
CA PRO A 68 -5.30 -7.83 -35.07
C PRO A 68 -5.08 -7.85 -33.55
N ILE A 69 -3.96 -8.46 -33.10
CA ILE A 69 -3.61 -8.56 -31.67
C ILE A 69 -3.22 -7.19 -31.11
N VAL A 70 -2.49 -6.41 -31.89
CA VAL A 70 -2.00 -5.09 -31.51
C VAL A 70 -3.15 -4.08 -31.57
N THR A 71 -4.00 -4.14 -32.58
CA THR A 71 -5.18 -3.27 -32.77
C THR A 71 -6.17 -3.48 -31.62
N GLY A 72 -6.42 -4.73 -31.20
CA GLY A 72 -7.30 -5.06 -30.08
C GLY A 72 -6.81 -4.44 -28.76
N ASN A 73 -5.52 -4.49 -28.49
CA ASN A 73 -4.95 -3.96 -27.24
C ASN A 73 -4.75 -2.44 -27.24
N ILE A 74 -4.50 -1.83 -28.41
CA ILE A 74 -4.51 -0.36 -28.55
C ILE A 74 -5.92 0.18 -28.43
N LEU A 75 -6.89 -0.50 -29.02
CA LEU A 75 -8.30 -0.14 -28.87
C LEU A 75 -8.71 -0.23 -27.39
N LEU A 76 -8.28 -1.26 -26.67
CA LEU A 76 -8.50 -1.40 -25.22
C LEU A 76 -7.79 -0.31 -24.41
N ALA A 77 -6.55 0.04 -24.73
CA ALA A 77 -5.82 1.14 -24.10
C ALA A 77 -6.42 2.50 -24.47
N TYR A 78 -6.88 2.69 -25.70
CA TYR A 78 -7.57 3.90 -26.16
C TYR A 78 -8.96 4.02 -25.52
N LEU A 79 -9.72 2.94 -25.48
CA LEU A 79 -11.01 2.89 -24.79
C LEU A 79 -10.83 3.12 -23.28
N SER A 80 -9.79 2.55 -22.64
CA SER A 80 -9.49 2.86 -21.24
C SER A 80 -9.10 4.32 -21.02
N SER A 81 -8.45 4.98 -21.98
CA SER A 81 -8.12 6.42 -21.89
C SER A 81 -9.33 7.33 -22.12
N LEU A 82 -10.28 6.92 -22.95
CA LEU A 82 -11.59 7.57 -23.07
C LEU A 82 -12.43 7.40 -21.78
N PHE A 83 -12.12 6.41 -20.97
CA PHE A 83 -12.74 6.16 -19.68
C PHE A 83 -12.39 7.16 -18.58
N ASN A 84 -11.45 8.07 -18.76
CA ASN A 84 -11.35 9.27 -17.91
C ASN A 84 -12.64 10.14 -17.97
N PHE A 85 -13.51 9.90 -18.96
CA PHE A 85 -14.90 10.41 -19.04
C PHE A 85 -15.89 9.66 -18.14
N ARG A 86 -15.45 8.62 -17.45
CA ARG A 86 -16.23 7.56 -16.79
C ARG A 86 -17.00 8.00 -15.55
N GLN A 87 -16.61 9.05 -14.90
CA GLN A 87 -17.33 9.53 -13.69
C GLN A 87 -18.78 10.02 -13.97
N ARG A 88 -19.18 10.12 -15.25
CA ARG A 88 -20.49 10.67 -15.63
C ARG A 88 -21.55 9.66 -16.08
N ILE A 89 -21.20 8.39 -16.41
CA ILE A 89 -22.19 7.41 -16.89
C ILE A 89 -21.89 5.98 -16.37
N PRO A 90 -22.43 5.54 -15.22
CA PRO A 90 -22.13 4.25 -14.59
C PRO A 90 -22.54 3.01 -15.40
N ILE A 91 -23.64 3.08 -16.17
CA ILE A 91 -24.22 1.93 -16.89
C ILE A 91 -23.36 1.48 -18.09
N LEU A 92 -22.81 2.42 -18.85
CA LEU A 92 -21.91 2.12 -19.98
C LEU A 92 -20.61 1.44 -19.54
N SER A 93 -20.21 1.69 -18.30
CA SER A 93 -18.97 1.15 -17.71
C SER A 93 -19.04 -0.35 -17.44
N SER A 94 -20.17 -0.85 -16.97
CA SER A 94 -20.35 -2.28 -16.61
C SER A 94 -20.43 -3.15 -17.88
N LEU A 95 -21.11 -2.65 -18.92
CA LEU A 95 -21.22 -3.37 -20.19
C LEU A 95 -19.86 -3.50 -20.89
N MET A 96 -19.04 -2.47 -20.85
CA MET A 96 -17.70 -2.50 -21.46
C MET A 96 -16.70 -3.33 -20.69
N LEU A 97 -16.76 -3.38 -19.35
CA LEU A 97 -15.95 -4.32 -18.56
C LEU A 97 -16.30 -5.76 -18.92
N PHE A 98 -17.57 -6.08 -19.05
CA PHE A 98 -18.03 -7.41 -19.46
C PHE A 98 -17.52 -7.77 -20.86
N LEU A 99 -17.54 -6.85 -21.84
CA LEU A 99 -17.01 -7.06 -23.17
C LEU A 99 -15.48 -7.24 -23.18
N VAL A 100 -14.76 -6.47 -22.36
CA VAL A 100 -13.31 -6.59 -22.18
C VAL A 100 -12.94 -7.93 -21.56
N ASP A 101 -13.63 -8.37 -20.52
CA ASP A 101 -13.37 -9.66 -19.85
C ASP A 101 -13.78 -10.85 -20.73
N SER A 102 -14.87 -10.75 -21.48
CA SER A 102 -15.27 -11.77 -22.45
C SER A 102 -14.28 -11.91 -23.60
N PHE A 103 -13.72 -10.81 -24.09
CA PHE A 103 -12.69 -10.82 -25.13
C PHE A 103 -11.34 -11.36 -24.61
N ARG A 104 -10.98 -11.09 -23.36
CA ARG A 104 -9.79 -11.66 -22.69
C ARG A 104 -9.90 -13.18 -22.50
N SER A 105 -11.08 -13.68 -22.09
CA SER A 105 -11.30 -15.11 -21.91
C SER A 105 -11.27 -15.87 -23.25
N SER A 106 -11.75 -15.28 -24.34
CA SER A 106 -11.70 -15.86 -25.69
C SER A 106 -10.28 -15.93 -26.28
N LEU A 107 -9.34 -15.11 -25.79
CA LEU A 107 -7.93 -15.12 -26.22
C LEU A 107 -7.02 -16.00 -25.35
N GLY A 108 -7.55 -16.76 -24.39
CA GLY A 108 -6.79 -17.68 -23.55
C GLY A 108 -5.80 -16.99 -22.62
N VAL A 109 -5.95 -15.70 -22.35
CA VAL A 109 -5.11 -14.93 -21.41
C VAL A 109 -5.63 -15.14 -19.99
N ALA A 110 -5.45 -16.36 -19.47
CA ALA A 110 -5.69 -16.68 -18.07
C ALA A 110 -4.42 -16.42 -17.28
N GLY A 111 -4.45 -15.44 -16.41
CA GLY A 111 -3.39 -15.11 -15.45
C GLY A 111 -3.33 -13.63 -15.15
N ASN A 112 -3.05 -13.30 -13.89
CA ASN A 112 -2.89 -11.93 -13.33
C ASN A 112 -1.74 -11.15 -13.97
N THR A 113 -1.76 -10.99 -15.28
CA THR A 113 -0.82 -10.13 -15.99
C THR A 113 -1.37 -8.71 -16.00
N SER A 114 -0.48 -7.74 -15.82
CA SER A 114 -0.74 -6.31 -15.94
C SER A 114 -1.85 -6.00 -16.95
N PRO A 115 -2.85 -5.17 -16.63
CA PRO A 115 -3.94 -4.81 -17.54
C PRO A 115 -3.48 -4.18 -18.86
N ILE A 116 -2.18 -3.94 -19.02
CA ILE A 116 -1.55 -3.51 -20.26
C ILE A 116 -0.76 -4.69 -20.82
N ALA A 117 -1.36 -5.49 -21.69
CA ALA A 117 -0.74 -6.69 -22.29
C ALA A 117 0.62 -6.42 -23.00
N TYR A 118 0.91 -5.16 -23.33
CA TYR A 118 2.19 -4.69 -23.87
C TYR A 118 2.96 -3.76 -22.95
N GLY A 119 2.60 -3.69 -21.67
CA GLY A 119 3.29 -2.87 -20.66
C GLY A 119 4.81 -3.03 -20.71
N PRO A 120 5.36 -4.25 -20.65
CA PRO A 120 6.81 -4.47 -20.71
C PRO A 120 7.47 -3.97 -22.00
N PHE A 121 6.83 -4.19 -23.14
CA PHE A 121 7.37 -3.71 -24.43
C PHE A 121 7.37 -2.17 -24.49
N VAL A 122 6.25 -1.54 -24.16
CA VAL A 122 6.13 -0.06 -24.13
C VAL A 122 7.11 0.55 -23.15
N LEU A 123 7.26 -0.06 -21.97
CA LEU A 123 8.24 0.36 -20.98
C LEU A 123 9.67 0.24 -21.51
N SER A 124 10.00 -0.85 -22.23
CA SER A 124 11.32 -1.02 -22.85
C SER A 124 11.64 0.09 -23.86
N GLN A 125 10.65 0.52 -24.67
CA GLN A 125 10.83 1.65 -25.59
C GLN A 125 11.02 2.97 -24.85
N LEU A 126 10.26 3.18 -23.77
CA LEU A 126 10.46 4.36 -22.92
C LEU A 126 11.87 4.38 -22.33
N ILE A 127 12.34 3.28 -21.77
CA ILE A 127 13.68 3.18 -21.17
C ILE A 127 14.76 3.50 -22.21
N LYS A 128 14.66 2.92 -23.42
CA LYS A 128 15.60 3.18 -24.53
C LYS A 128 15.66 4.65 -24.94
N ASN A 129 14.51 5.33 -24.97
CA ASN A 129 14.39 6.73 -25.40
C ASN A 129 14.71 7.72 -24.28
N LEU A 130 14.22 7.47 -23.06
CA LEU A 130 14.41 8.34 -21.90
C LEU A 130 15.81 8.24 -21.32
N LYS A 131 16.39 7.01 -21.35
CA LYS A 131 17.68 6.66 -20.73
C LYS A 131 17.74 7.13 -19.27
N PRO A 132 16.86 6.61 -18.40
CA PRO A 132 16.89 6.99 -17.00
C PRO A 132 18.16 6.48 -16.34
N ASP A 133 18.65 7.17 -15.32
CA ASP A 133 19.80 6.74 -14.53
C ASP A 133 19.39 5.70 -13.47
N LEU A 134 18.13 5.78 -13.01
CA LEU A 134 17.55 4.87 -12.02
C LEU A 134 16.12 4.55 -12.41
N ILE A 135 15.75 3.27 -12.35
CA ILE A 135 14.34 2.83 -12.36
C ILE A 135 13.98 2.44 -10.94
N GLN A 136 12.81 2.90 -10.45
CA GLN A 136 12.23 2.40 -9.21
C GLN A 136 10.85 1.80 -9.49
N SER A 137 10.73 0.47 -9.29
CA SER A 137 9.44 -0.21 -9.32
C SER A 137 8.83 -0.22 -7.93
N LEU A 138 7.57 0.23 -7.83
CA LEU A 138 6.82 0.22 -6.58
C LEU A 138 5.84 -0.94 -6.60
N GLU A 139 6.03 -1.88 -5.70
CA GLU A 139 5.49 -3.24 -5.55
C GLU A 139 6.02 -4.23 -6.62
N PHE A 140 6.01 -5.52 -6.26
CA PHE A 140 6.62 -6.55 -7.13
C PHE A 140 5.66 -7.11 -8.18
N GLN A 141 4.40 -7.42 -7.78
CA GLN A 141 3.50 -8.25 -8.59
C GLN A 141 3.06 -7.62 -9.90
N HIS A 142 2.99 -6.29 -9.96
CA HIS A 142 2.64 -5.56 -11.18
C HIS A 142 3.83 -4.76 -11.71
N ALA A 143 4.37 -3.82 -10.91
CA ALA A 143 5.44 -2.94 -11.35
C ALA A 143 6.77 -3.70 -11.49
N GLY A 144 7.15 -4.47 -10.49
CA GLY A 144 8.39 -5.24 -10.51
C GLY A 144 8.42 -6.25 -11.66
N TYR A 145 7.36 -7.04 -11.82
CA TYR A 145 7.28 -8.01 -12.94
C TYR A 145 7.26 -7.34 -14.31
N CYS A 146 6.62 -6.15 -14.43
CA CYS A 146 6.64 -5.37 -15.66
C CYS A 146 8.06 -4.91 -16.01
N VAL A 147 8.83 -4.41 -15.04
CA VAL A 147 10.22 -3.99 -15.23
C VAL A 147 11.12 -5.19 -15.55
N TYR A 148 10.94 -6.32 -14.85
CA TYR A 148 11.69 -7.55 -15.13
C TYR A 148 11.49 -8.03 -16.57
N ALA A 149 10.24 -8.06 -17.04
CA ALA A 149 9.94 -8.44 -18.41
C ALA A 149 10.47 -7.42 -19.44
N ALA A 150 10.42 -6.11 -19.14
CA ALA A 150 10.97 -5.07 -19.98
C ALA A 150 12.50 -5.16 -20.09
N ARG A 151 13.19 -5.55 -19.00
CA ARG A 151 14.64 -5.78 -18.95
C ARG A 151 15.06 -6.84 -19.97
N GLY A 152 14.30 -7.92 -20.12
CA GLY A 152 14.56 -8.97 -21.12
C GLY A 152 14.48 -8.50 -22.58
N LEU A 153 13.96 -7.29 -22.85
CA LEU A 153 13.83 -6.68 -24.18
C LEU A 153 14.92 -5.61 -24.44
N ILE A 154 15.87 -5.45 -23.54
CA ILE A 154 16.93 -4.43 -23.61
C ILE A 154 18.29 -5.13 -23.39
N ASP A 155 19.33 -4.68 -24.11
CA ASP A 155 20.68 -5.15 -23.84
C ASP A 155 21.02 -4.87 -22.35
N ALA A 156 21.52 -5.90 -21.67
CA ALA A 156 21.83 -5.82 -20.23
C ALA A 156 22.83 -4.70 -19.88
N LYS A 157 23.74 -4.36 -20.82
CA LYS A 157 24.70 -3.27 -20.66
C LYS A 157 24.09 -1.87 -20.72
N LEU A 158 22.90 -1.77 -21.32
CA LEU A 158 22.15 -0.51 -21.51
C LEU A 158 21.01 -0.35 -20.50
N PHE A 159 20.75 -1.36 -19.69
CA PHE A 159 19.71 -1.30 -18.69
C PHE A 159 20.19 -0.47 -17.48
N PRO A 160 19.40 0.54 -17.04
CA PRO A 160 19.77 1.39 -15.93
C PRO A 160 19.77 0.64 -14.59
N LYS A 161 20.34 1.22 -13.54
CA LYS A 161 20.18 0.69 -12.17
C LYS A 161 18.71 0.51 -11.84
N TRP A 162 18.38 -0.59 -11.18
CA TRP A 162 17.01 -0.90 -10.82
C TRP A 162 16.84 -1.10 -9.31
N MET A 163 15.99 -0.26 -8.72
CA MET A 163 15.51 -0.35 -7.34
C MET A 163 14.12 -0.98 -7.33
N GLY A 164 13.98 -2.10 -6.62
CA GLY A 164 12.69 -2.72 -6.34
C GLY A 164 12.22 -2.38 -4.94
N THR A 165 11.04 -1.78 -4.83
CA THR A 165 10.44 -1.39 -3.54
C THR A 165 9.27 -2.31 -3.22
N VAL A 166 9.23 -2.86 -2.01
CA VAL A 166 8.13 -3.69 -1.50
C VAL A 166 7.29 -2.94 -0.47
N TRP A 167 6.01 -3.32 -0.40
CA TRP A 167 5.03 -2.78 0.56
C TRP A 167 4.59 -3.85 1.59
N GLY A 168 5.40 -4.89 1.76
CA GLY A 168 5.21 -5.97 2.71
C GLY A 168 4.55 -7.20 2.13
N SER A 169 3.30 -7.14 1.70
CA SER A 169 2.60 -8.30 1.11
C SER A 169 3.30 -8.87 -0.12
N ASP A 170 4.00 -8.03 -0.87
CA ASP A 170 4.80 -8.39 -2.05
C ASP A 170 5.71 -9.58 -1.82
N ILE A 171 6.34 -9.63 -0.66
CA ILE A 171 7.28 -10.68 -0.31
C ILE A 171 6.68 -11.61 0.75
N LEU A 172 6.05 -11.10 1.82
CA LEU A 172 5.52 -11.92 2.90
C LEU A 172 4.42 -12.89 2.43
N TYR A 173 3.42 -12.38 1.72
CA TYR A 173 2.28 -13.19 1.27
C TYR A 173 2.62 -13.99 0.02
N TYR A 174 3.14 -13.30 -1.01
CA TYR A 174 3.32 -13.90 -2.33
C TYR A 174 4.46 -14.91 -2.40
N ARG A 175 5.47 -14.88 -1.50
CA ARG A 175 6.50 -15.93 -1.43
C ARG A 175 5.95 -17.32 -1.10
N ASN A 176 4.75 -17.39 -0.51
CA ASN A 176 4.10 -18.67 -0.20
C ASN A 176 3.30 -19.25 -1.38
N ILE A 177 3.23 -18.53 -2.50
CA ILE A 177 2.57 -18.98 -3.73
C ILE A 177 3.65 -19.44 -4.71
N PRO A 178 3.69 -20.74 -5.12
CA PRO A 178 4.84 -21.31 -5.86
C PRO A 178 5.24 -20.54 -7.10
N ASN A 179 4.28 -20.13 -7.94
CA ASN A 179 4.57 -19.37 -9.16
C ASN A 179 5.12 -17.97 -8.86
N HIS A 180 4.64 -17.31 -7.82
CA HIS A 180 5.14 -16.01 -7.39
C HIS A 180 6.53 -16.13 -6.76
N LEU A 181 6.79 -17.18 -5.97
CA LEU A 181 8.10 -17.41 -5.36
C LEU A 181 9.21 -17.49 -6.43
N VAL A 182 8.96 -18.21 -7.53
CA VAL A 182 9.92 -18.31 -8.65
C VAL A 182 10.15 -16.92 -9.24
N GLN A 183 9.10 -16.18 -9.53
CA GLN A 183 9.22 -14.82 -10.11
C GLN A 183 9.90 -13.84 -9.16
N ILE A 184 9.60 -13.89 -7.86
CA ILE A 184 10.23 -13.04 -6.84
C ILE A 184 11.74 -13.31 -6.78
N LYS A 185 12.18 -14.59 -6.78
CA LYS A 185 13.61 -14.94 -6.80
C LYS A 185 14.31 -14.42 -8.07
N GLN A 186 13.68 -14.57 -9.24
CA GLN A 186 14.22 -14.06 -10.50
C GLN A 186 14.31 -12.53 -10.49
N LEU A 187 13.30 -11.85 -9.96
CA LEU A 187 13.29 -10.40 -9.83
C LEU A 187 14.41 -9.96 -8.87
N LEU A 188 14.50 -10.54 -7.67
CA LEU A 188 15.52 -10.21 -6.69
C LEU A 188 16.95 -10.39 -7.24
N SER A 189 17.22 -11.47 -8.00
CA SER A 189 18.52 -11.69 -8.65
C SER A 189 18.86 -10.65 -9.72
N SER A 190 17.88 -9.86 -10.14
CA SER A 190 18.00 -8.85 -11.20
C SER A 190 18.03 -7.42 -10.69
N LEU A 191 17.73 -7.19 -9.40
CA LEU A 191 17.78 -5.88 -8.76
C LEU A 191 19.21 -5.49 -8.39
N ASP A 192 19.50 -4.20 -8.52
CA ASP A 192 20.69 -3.58 -7.95
C ASP A 192 20.43 -3.12 -6.50
N ILE A 193 19.20 -2.64 -6.24
CA ILE A 193 18.81 -2.04 -4.96
C ILE A 193 17.47 -2.62 -4.52
N PHE A 194 17.39 -3.05 -3.26
CA PHE A 194 16.15 -3.44 -2.60
C PHE A 194 15.72 -2.37 -1.61
N SER A 195 14.45 -1.96 -1.67
CA SER A 195 13.87 -0.96 -0.80
C SER A 195 12.61 -1.49 -0.13
N CYS A 196 12.41 -1.15 1.14
CA CYS A 196 11.28 -1.63 1.94
C CYS A 196 10.89 -0.65 3.06
N GLU A 197 9.75 -0.92 3.67
CA GLU A 197 9.20 -0.12 4.77
C GLU A 197 9.54 -0.69 6.16
N CYS A 198 9.99 -1.95 6.24
CA CYS A 198 10.33 -2.62 7.51
C CYS A 198 11.53 -3.55 7.38
N LYS A 199 12.19 -3.83 8.52
CA LYS A 199 13.41 -4.66 8.57
C LYS A 199 13.16 -6.12 8.22
N ARG A 200 12.00 -6.67 8.60
CA ARG A 200 11.60 -8.05 8.27
C ARG A 200 11.77 -8.35 6.78
N ASP A 201 11.39 -7.40 5.91
CA ASP A 201 11.43 -7.61 4.48
C ASP A 201 12.88 -7.65 3.93
N ILE A 202 13.84 -7.02 4.64
CA ILE A 202 15.27 -7.17 4.36
C ILE A 202 15.73 -8.63 4.57
N ASP A 203 15.30 -9.24 5.68
CA ASP A 203 15.66 -10.60 6.00
C ASP A 203 15.07 -11.58 4.99
N PHE A 204 13.80 -11.39 4.61
CA PHE A 204 13.19 -12.18 3.53
C PHE A 204 13.89 -12.01 2.18
N ALA A 205 14.32 -10.81 1.81
CA ALA A 205 15.05 -10.59 0.58
C ALA A 205 16.40 -11.34 0.59
N ARG A 206 17.11 -11.34 1.73
CA ARG A 206 18.36 -12.13 1.91
C ARG A 206 18.12 -13.63 1.81
N GLU A 207 17.10 -14.15 2.51
CA GLU A 207 16.71 -15.56 2.45
C GLU A 207 16.34 -16.01 1.02
N LEU A 208 15.76 -15.12 0.23
CA LEU A 208 15.38 -15.38 -1.15
C LEU A 208 16.50 -15.11 -2.16
N GLY A 209 17.73 -14.78 -1.70
CA GLY A 209 18.92 -14.70 -2.50
C GLY A 209 19.28 -13.31 -3.03
N PHE A 210 18.74 -12.23 -2.48
CA PHE A 210 19.16 -10.89 -2.84
C PHE A 210 20.56 -10.59 -2.28
N THR A 211 21.47 -10.10 -3.14
CA THR A 211 22.86 -9.79 -2.81
C THR A 211 23.27 -8.35 -3.13
N GLY A 212 22.33 -7.54 -3.63
CA GLY A 212 22.58 -6.13 -3.98
C GLY A 212 22.60 -5.19 -2.76
N VAL A 213 22.36 -3.92 -3.00
CA VAL A 213 22.38 -2.88 -1.98
C VAL A 213 20.98 -2.73 -1.34
N PHE A 214 20.92 -2.67 -0.01
CA PHE A 214 19.70 -2.32 0.70
C PHE A 214 19.60 -0.80 0.88
N SER A 215 18.42 -0.24 0.57
CA SER A 215 18.11 1.13 0.95
C SER A 215 17.95 1.26 2.46
N PRO A 216 18.04 2.45 3.03
CA PRO A 216 17.52 2.68 4.37
C PRO A 216 16.04 2.26 4.45
N VAL A 217 15.65 1.65 5.57
CA VAL A 217 14.22 1.36 5.83
C VAL A 217 13.46 2.68 5.92
N MET A 218 12.39 2.79 5.12
CA MET A 218 11.59 4.00 5.00
C MET A 218 10.14 3.73 5.42
N PRO A 219 9.83 3.76 6.72
CA PRO A 219 8.50 3.44 7.22
C PRO A 219 7.42 4.33 6.59
N ASP A 220 6.35 3.73 6.05
CA ASP A 220 5.23 4.41 5.37
C ASP A 220 5.69 5.44 4.33
N ALA A 221 6.83 5.20 3.68
CA ALA A 221 7.49 6.13 2.77
C ALA A 221 7.68 7.55 3.35
N GLY A 222 7.80 7.66 4.67
CA GLY A 222 8.06 8.95 5.35
C GLY A 222 6.94 9.99 5.27
N SER A 223 5.74 9.60 4.94
CA SER A 223 4.70 10.54 4.48
C SER A 223 3.68 10.96 5.53
N VAL A 224 3.88 10.61 6.79
CA VAL A 224 3.03 11.13 7.86
C VAL A 224 3.59 12.50 8.24
N ASP A 225 2.95 13.57 7.79
CA ASP A 225 3.27 14.91 8.27
C ASP A 225 2.83 15.04 9.74
N ILE A 226 3.76 14.66 10.64
CA ILE A 226 3.52 14.66 12.09
C ILE A 226 3.18 16.07 12.59
N SER A 227 3.73 17.12 11.97
CA SER A 227 3.45 18.49 12.38
C SER A 227 1.98 18.83 12.17
N ASN A 228 1.40 18.39 11.05
CA ASN A 228 -0.02 18.48 10.78
C ASN A 228 -0.87 17.56 11.67
N LEU A 229 -0.36 16.38 12.06
CA LEU A 229 -1.09 15.48 12.94
C LEU A 229 -1.25 16.06 14.34
N LYS A 230 -0.25 16.74 14.89
CA LYS A 230 -0.29 17.30 16.25
C LYS A 230 -1.49 18.21 16.49
N GLN A 231 -1.92 18.99 15.51
CA GLN A 231 -3.09 19.87 15.63
C GLN A 231 -4.42 19.11 15.78
N TRP A 232 -4.46 17.82 15.42
CA TRP A 232 -5.67 16.98 15.46
C TRP A 232 -5.72 16.08 16.71
N ARG A 233 -4.65 16.05 17.53
CA ARG A 233 -4.59 15.27 18.76
C ARG A 233 -5.63 15.79 19.76
N ASP A 234 -6.43 14.89 20.30
CA ASP A 234 -7.37 15.25 21.37
C ASP A 234 -6.62 15.32 22.70
N LEU A 235 -7.02 16.27 23.55
CA LEU A 235 -6.48 16.40 24.91
C LEU A 235 -7.06 15.34 25.87
N ILE A 236 -8.13 14.64 25.45
CA ILE A 236 -8.76 13.59 26.25
C ILE A 236 -7.84 12.36 26.26
N VAL A 237 -7.40 11.95 27.44
CA VAL A 237 -6.60 10.73 27.60
C VAL A 237 -7.37 9.49 27.15
N PRO A 238 -6.69 8.46 26.58
CA PRO A 238 -7.36 7.27 26.03
C PRO A 238 -8.31 6.56 26.99
N SER A 239 -7.98 6.50 28.29
CA SER A 239 -8.83 5.87 29.30
C SER A 239 -10.23 6.51 29.42
N LYS A 240 -10.38 7.76 29.04
CA LYS A 240 -11.67 8.48 29.06
C LYS A 240 -12.43 8.41 27.71
N ARG A 241 -11.79 7.92 26.65
CA ARG A 241 -12.40 7.77 25.34
C ARG A 241 -13.33 6.55 25.30
N ARG A 242 -14.37 6.62 24.48
CA ARG A 242 -15.43 5.59 24.39
C ARG A 242 -15.64 5.07 22.98
N ILE A 243 -14.64 5.20 22.10
CA ILE A 243 -14.69 4.69 20.73
C ILE A 243 -13.64 3.58 20.58
N ILE A 244 -14.05 2.50 19.90
CA ILE A 244 -13.19 1.43 19.38
C ILE A 244 -13.26 1.48 17.87
N LEU A 245 -12.13 1.60 17.19
CA LEU A 245 -12.04 1.63 15.73
C LEU A 245 -11.57 0.29 15.21
N ILE A 246 -12.24 -0.24 14.18
CA ILE A 246 -11.87 -1.48 13.52
C ILE A 246 -11.64 -1.23 12.04
N ARG A 247 -10.52 -1.73 11.51
CA ARG A 247 -10.25 -1.79 10.07
C ARG A 247 -11.06 -2.92 9.45
N GLY A 248 -12.08 -2.59 8.67
CA GLY A 248 -13.11 -3.52 8.18
C GLY A 248 -12.75 -4.27 6.90
N TYR A 249 -11.47 -4.50 6.60
CA TYR A 249 -11.07 -5.29 5.45
C TYR A 249 -11.27 -6.79 5.68
N GLN A 250 -12.06 -7.44 4.82
CA GLN A 250 -12.08 -8.88 4.65
C GLN A 250 -11.69 -9.15 3.20
N SER A 251 -10.47 -9.65 2.98
CA SER A 251 -9.88 -9.81 1.66
C SER A 251 -8.77 -10.87 1.68
N PHE A 252 -7.94 -10.91 0.65
CA PHE A 252 -6.76 -11.78 0.66
C PHE A 252 -5.83 -11.49 1.86
N SER A 253 -5.77 -10.26 2.35
CA SER A 253 -4.91 -9.85 3.47
C SER A 253 -5.64 -9.49 4.74
N GLY A 254 -6.85 -8.92 4.70
CA GLY A 254 -7.60 -8.50 5.88
C GLY A 254 -8.41 -9.63 6.52
N ARG A 255 -8.61 -9.56 7.86
CA ARG A 255 -9.37 -10.53 8.68
C ARG A 255 -10.29 -9.81 9.67
N ALA A 256 -11.08 -8.86 9.18
CA ALA A 256 -11.98 -8.09 10.02
C ALA A 256 -13.07 -8.95 10.70
N LEU A 257 -13.49 -10.07 10.08
CA LEU A 257 -14.46 -10.98 10.68
C LEU A 257 -13.92 -11.57 11.99
N THR A 258 -12.65 -11.97 12.04
CA THR A 258 -11.98 -12.46 13.26
C THR A 258 -12.04 -11.42 14.39
N ALA A 259 -11.83 -10.13 14.06
CA ALA A 259 -11.97 -9.05 15.04
C ALA A 259 -13.42 -8.89 15.55
N LEU A 260 -14.41 -9.04 14.68
CA LEU A 260 -15.83 -8.96 15.04
C LEU A 260 -16.26 -10.14 15.91
N ASP A 261 -15.79 -11.35 15.61
CA ASP A 261 -16.05 -12.55 16.41
C ASP A 261 -15.42 -12.44 17.80
N ALA A 262 -14.22 -11.87 17.91
CA ALA A 262 -13.59 -11.57 19.19
C ALA A 262 -14.38 -10.54 20.04
N LEU A 263 -15.02 -9.54 19.41
CA LEU A 263 -15.90 -8.60 20.11
C LEU A 263 -17.16 -9.30 20.63
N GLU A 264 -17.72 -10.25 19.90
CA GLU A 264 -18.90 -11.00 20.36
C GLU A 264 -18.60 -11.77 21.66
N ILE A 265 -17.42 -12.42 21.74
CA ILE A 265 -16.97 -13.11 22.97
C ILE A 265 -16.89 -12.15 24.16
N CYS A 266 -16.39 -10.93 23.96
CA CYS A 266 -16.22 -9.97 25.04
C CYS A 266 -17.32 -8.91 25.15
N GLN A 267 -18.50 -9.17 24.60
CA GLN A 267 -19.61 -8.21 24.48
C GLN A 267 -19.97 -7.50 25.79
N GLU A 268 -19.93 -8.17 26.92
CA GLU A 268 -20.25 -7.60 28.24
C GLU A 268 -19.27 -6.47 28.63
N ARG A 269 -18.03 -6.52 28.18
CA ARG A 269 -17.01 -5.50 28.43
C ARG A 269 -17.13 -4.28 27.50
N LEU A 270 -17.95 -4.38 26.47
CA LEU A 270 -18.13 -3.32 25.47
C LEU A 270 -19.26 -2.33 25.86
N HIS A 271 -19.93 -2.55 26.98
CA HIS A 271 -20.97 -1.65 27.43
C HIS A 271 -20.45 -0.22 27.63
N GLY A 272 -21.14 0.76 27.02
CA GLY A 272 -20.73 2.17 27.03
C GLY A 272 -19.60 2.52 26.04
N TYR A 273 -19.19 1.59 25.20
CA TYR A 273 -18.30 1.85 24.06
C TYR A 273 -19.08 1.83 22.76
N ARG A 274 -18.71 2.72 21.83
CA ARG A 274 -19.17 2.72 20.45
C ARG A 274 -18.11 2.13 19.55
N ILE A 275 -18.46 1.09 18.80
CA ILE A 275 -17.57 0.43 17.85
C ILE A 275 -17.86 0.97 16.46
N LEU A 276 -16.80 1.47 15.79
CA LEU A 276 -16.89 2.04 14.47
C LEU A 276 -16.02 1.24 13.50
N VAL A 277 -16.63 0.65 12.48
CA VAL A 277 -15.95 -0.16 11.46
C VAL A 277 -15.84 0.65 10.18
N TYR A 278 -14.62 0.97 9.75
CA TYR A 278 -14.36 1.72 8.53
C TYR A 278 -13.81 0.82 7.42
N SER A 279 -13.97 1.23 6.16
CA SER A 279 -13.55 0.47 4.97
C SER A 279 -14.08 -0.97 4.96
N ALA A 280 -15.32 -1.16 5.42
CA ALA A 280 -15.94 -2.47 5.56
C ALA A 280 -16.25 -3.11 4.21
N SER A 281 -15.78 -4.37 4.00
CA SER A 281 -16.22 -5.22 2.90
C SER A 281 -17.71 -5.62 3.05
N ASN A 282 -18.29 -6.25 2.05
CA ASN A 282 -19.70 -6.63 2.11
C ASN A 282 -19.97 -7.69 3.17
N GLU A 283 -19.06 -8.65 3.35
CA GLU A 283 -19.13 -9.70 4.39
C GLU A 283 -19.09 -9.07 5.78
N VAL A 284 -18.21 -8.09 5.98
CA VAL A 284 -18.10 -7.36 7.25
C VAL A 284 -19.36 -6.54 7.54
N LYS A 285 -19.95 -5.90 6.53
CA LYS A 285 -21.24 -5.18 6.70
C LYS A 285 -22.35 -6.12 7.13
N GLN A 286 -22.40 -7.32 6.54
CA GLN A 286 -23.37 -8.34 6.92
C GLN A 286 -23.16 -8.79 8.37
N ARG A 287 -21.91 -9.11 8.76
CA ARG A 287 -21.58 -9.54 10.12
C ARG A 287 -21.90 -8.45 11.17
N VAL A 288 -21.60 -7.18 10.86
CA VAL A 288 -21.94 -6.05 11.74
C VAL A 288 -23.46 -5.96 11.94
N LYS A 289 -24.26 -6.16 10.89
CA LYS A 289 -25.71 -6.19 11.00
C LYS A 289 -26.20 -7.34 11.89
N GLU A 290 -25.62 -8.52 11.75
CA GLU A 290 -25.93 -9.69 12.60
C GLU A 290 -25.64 -9.39 14.07
N LEU A 291 -24.42 -8.90 14.38
CA LEU A 291 -24.02 -8.52 15.74
C LEU A 291 -24.95 -7.45 16.35
N SER A 292 -25.34 -6.45 15.58
CA SER A 292 -26.23 -5.39 16.05
C SER A 292 -27.65 -5.87 16.38
N LEU A 293 -28.08 -7.02 15.83
CA LEU A 293 -29.38 -7.63 16.09
C LEU A 293 -29.33 -8.69 17.20
N SER A 294 -28.21 -9.41 17.32
CA SER A 294 -28.08 -10.53 18.25
C SER A 294 -27.45 -10.15 19.61
N THR A 295 -26.83 -8.98 19.70
CA THR A 295 -26.11 -8.52 20.88
C THR A 295 -26.49 -7.10 21.28
N SER A 296 -26.03 -6.64 22.46
CA SER A 296 -26.20 -5.24 22.92
C SER A 296 -25.05 -4.33 22.50
N ILE A 297 -24.19 -4.74 21.55
CA ILE A 297 -23.02 -3.97 21.11
C ILE A 297 -23.46 -2.75 20.29
N ASP A 298 -23.06 -1.55 20.67
CA ASP A 298 -23.22 -0.31 19.88
C ASP A 298 -22.19 -0.27 18.75
N ILE A 299 -22.50 -0.95 17.62
CA ILE A 299 -21.60 -1.12 16.47
C ILE A 299 -22.16 -0.51 15.19
N HIS A 300 -21.33 0.25 14.46
CA HIS A 300 -21.73 0.97 13.27
C HIS A 300 -20.70 0.88 12.15
N ILE A 301 -21.17 0.79 10.90
CA ILE A 301 -20.36 0.95 9.72
C ILE A 301 -20.16 2.43 9.40
N LEU A 302 -18.93 2.84 9.22
CA LEU A 302 -18.63 4.16 8.70
C LEU A 302 -18.66 4.13 7.16
N SER A 303 -19.51 4.95 6.56
CA SER A 303 -19.49 5.21 5.12
C SER A 303 -18.22 5.98 4.75
N HIS A 304 -18.09 6.37 3.48
CA HIS A 304 -16.90 7.09 3.00
C HIS A 304 -16.49 8.26 3.92
N ILE A 305 -15.25 8.19 4.43
CA ILE A 305 -14.68 9.17 5.37
C ILE A 305 -13.44 9.78 4.75
N THR A 306 -13.31 11.09 4.86
CA THR A 306 -12.10 11.80 4.44
C THR A 306 -10.91 11.45 5.36
N PRO A 307 -9.65 11.50 4.86
CA PRO A 307 -8.47 11.23 5.69
C PRO A 307 -8.43 12.07 6.98
N TYR A 308 -8.78 13.36 6.90
CA TYR A 308 -8.83 14.24 8.07
C TYR A 308 -9.88 13.83 9.10
N ALA A 309 -11.08 13.45 8.65
CA ALA A 309 -12.13 12.95 9.55
C ALA A 309 -11.69 11.63 10.21
N MET A 310 -10.96 10.79 9.50
CA MET A 310 -10.41 9.54 10.03
C MET A 310 -9.38 9.81 11.14
N LEU A 311 -8.47 10.76 10.97
CA LEU A 311 -7.52 11.16 12.01
C LEU A 311 -8.22 11.66 13.28
N ARG A 312 -9.29 12.44 13.14
CA ARG A 312 -10.10 12.89 14.29
C ARG A 312 -10.80 11.72 15.01
N LEU A 313 -11.18 10.68 14.29
CA LEU A 313 -11.72 9.46 14.90
C LEU A 313 -10.64 8.69 15.66
N PHE A 314 -9.44 8.53 15.09
CA PHE A 314 -8.30 7.95 15.82
C PHE A 314 -7.99 8.74 17.10
N ALA A 315 -8.00 10.09 17.05
CA ALA A 315 -7.78 10.93 18.23
C ALA A 315 -8.82 10.74 19.34
N ARG A 316 -10.02 10.26 19.02
CA ARG A 316 -11.11 9.98 19.96
C ARG A 316 -11.27 8.50 20.29
N ALA A 317 -10.52 7.64 19.62
CA ALA A 317 -10.55 6.21 19.87
C ALA A 317 -9.72 5.86 21.12
N ARG A 318 -10.26 4.96 21.96
CA ARG A 318 -9.51 4.28 23.00
C ARG A 318 -8.63 3.19 22.42
N LEU A 319 -9.24 2.35 21.56
CA LEU A 319 -8.59 1.23 20.92
C LEU A 319 -8.68 1.36 19.38
N PHE A 320 -7.65 0.89 18.73
CA PHE A 320 -7.64 0.56 17.31
C PHE A 320 -7.39 -0.94 17.15
N ILE A 321 -8.17 -1.63 16.33
CA ILE A 321 -8.03 -3.05 16.06
C ILE A 321 -7.81 -3.26 14.56
N GLY A 322 -6.65 -3.84 14.21
CA GLY A 322 -6.27 -4.16 12.84
C GLY A 322 -5.82 -5.61 12.71
N ILE A 323 -6.67 -6.48 12.15
CA ILE A 323 -6.37 -7.90 11.97
C ILE A 323 -6.12 -8.17 10.49
N SER A 324 -4.94 -8.68 10.18
CA SER A 324 -4.52 -8.99 8.79
C SER A 324 -3.51 -10.14 8.75
N VAL A 325 -3.49 -10.90 7.65
CA VAL A 325 -2.52 -11.98 7.42
C VAL A 325 -1.23 -11.48 6.77
N SER A 326 -1.24 -10.28 6.24
CA SER A 326 -0.08 -9.69 5.58
C SER A 326 -0.24 -8.18 5.44
N ASP A 327 0.79 -7.48 5.84
CA ASP A 327 0.99 -6.05 5.59
C ASP A 327 2.51 -5.78 5.67
N GLY A 328 2.96 -4.62 5.18
CA GLY A 328 4.23 -4.04 5.59
C GLY A 328 4.04 -3.38 6.96
N ILE A 329 4.10 -2.07 7.00
CA ILE A 329 3.68 -1.34 8.19
C ILE A 329 2.22 -0.93 8.02
N SER A 330 1.37 -1.33 8.97
CA SER A 330 -0.03 -0.92 8.95
C SER A 330 -0.13 0.59 9.18
N ARG A 331 -0.45 1.33 8.12
CA ARG A 331 -0.64 2.78 8.21
C ARG A 331 -1.69 3.16 9.25
N SER A 332 -2.79 2.43 9.30
CA SER A 332 -3.85 2.69 10.28
C SER A 332 -3.36 2.52 11.72
N MET A 333 -2.46 1.57 11.97
CA MET A 333 -1.81 1.41 13.25
C MET A 333 -0.94 2.64 13.58
N ILE A 334 -0.12 3.09 12.64
CA ILE A 334 0.72 4.27 12.79
C ILE A 334 -0.12 5.53 13.06
N GLU A 335 -1.20 5.73 12.31
CA GLU A 335 -2.13 6.85 12.52
C GLU A 335 -2.83 6.77 13.89
N ALA A 336 -3.24 5.57 14.31
CA ALA A 336 -3.80 5.34 15.64
C ALA A 336 -2.81 5.68 16.76
N MET A 337 -1.57 5.19 16.66
CA MET A 337 -0.48 5.51 17.59
C MET A 337 -0.18 7.01 17.61
N ALA A 338 -0.12 7.66 16.44
CA ALA A 338 0.10 9.11 16.30
C ALA A 338 -1.01 9.96 16.92
N MET A 339 -2.22 9.42 17.05
CA MET A 339 -3.37 10.05 17.70
C MET A 339 -3.60 9.58 19.12
N GLY A 340 -2.72 8.73 19.65
CA GLY A 340 -2.74 8.23 21.01
C GLY A 340 -3.75 7.12 21.29
N ALA A 341 -4.37 6.52 20.26
CA ALA A 341 -5.18 5.31 20.45
C ALA A 341 -4.28 4.11 20.74
N PHE A 342 -4.75 3.19 21.56
CA PHE A 342 -4.03 1.95 21.88
C PHE A 342 -4.22 0.94 20.75
N PRO A 343 -3.14 0.49 20.09
CA PRO A 343 -3.25 -0.45 18.97
C PRO A 343 -3.32 -1.90 19.45
N ILE A 344 -4.19 -2.69 18.81
CA ILE A 344 -4.20 -4.15 18.79
C ILE A 344 -4.03 -4.56 17.35
N GLN A 345 -2.86 -5.11 17.00
CA GLN A 345 -2.46 -5.38 15.62
C GLN A 345 -1.91 -6.79 15.51
N THR A 346 -2.11 -7.45 14.36
CA THR A 346 -1.51 -8.76 14.11
C THR A 346 0.00 -8.70 13.92
N ASP A 347 0.69 -9.73 14.39
CA ASP A 347 2.14 -9.95 14.28
C ASP A 347 2.63 -10.05 12.82
N THR A 348 1.72 -10.27 11.88
CA THR A 348 1.99 -10.39 10.44
C THR A 348 2.25 -9.06 9.71
N SER A 349 2.17 -7.92 10.40
CA SER A 349 2.27 -6.56 9.81
C SER A 349 3.49 -5.77 10.28
N CYS A 350 4.62 -6.42 10.56
CA CYS A 350 5.82 -5.81 11.17
C CYS A 350 5.51 -4.95 12.42
N CYS A 351 4.42 -5.27 13.13
CA CYS A 351 4.02 -4.48 14.29
C CYS A 351 5.03 -4.57 15.42
N GLU A 352 5.82 -5.65 15.52
CA GLU A 352 6.90 -5.84 16.48
C GLU A 352 8.02 -4.81 16.38
N GLU A 353 8.16 -4.14 15.24
CA GLU A 353 9.07 -3.00 15.12
C GLU A 353 8.53 -1.73 15.80
N TRP A 354 7.24 -1.69 16.14
CA TRP A 354 6.52 -0.53 16.68
C TRP A 354 5.85 -0.79 18.01
N ILE A 355 5.39 -2.02 18.23
CA ILE A 355 4.66 -2.46 19.41
C ILE A 355 5.55 -3.35 20.27
N ILE A 356 5.67 -2.99 21.54
CA ILE A 356 6.17 -3.86 22.62
C ILE A 356 4.92 -4.44 23.28
N ASP A 357 4.65 -5.74 23.08
CA ASP A 357 3.41 -6.39 23.54
C ASP A 357 3.15 -6.15 25.02
N GLY A 358 1.95 -5.74 25.35
CA GLY A 358 1.54 -5.42 26.72
C GLY A 358 2.06 -4.09 27.30
N VAL A 359 2.85 -3.32 26.53
CA VAL A 359 3.44 -2.05 26.99
C VAL A 359 2.82 -0.87 26.24
N ASN A 360 2.99 -0.79 24.93
CA ASN A 360 2.49 0.33 24.13
C ASN A 360 1.46 -0.09 23.06
N GLY A 361 1.05 -1.36 23.07
CA GLY A 361 0.06 -1.97 22.22
C GLY A 361 -0.01 -3.46 22.47
N TYR A 362 -0.84 -4.16 21.73
CA TYR A 362 -0.87 -5.63 21.68
C TYR A 362 -0.54 -6.14 20.29
N SER A 363 0.39 -7.11 20.23
CA SER A 363 0.63 -7.96 19.07
C SER A 363 -0.17 -9.25 19.25
N VAL A 364 -1.00 -9.62 18.27
CA VAL A 364 -1.90 -10.77 18.37
C VAL A 364 -1.74 -11.70 17.17
N PRO A 365 -1.95 -13.01 17.33
CA PRO A 365 -2.05 -13.94 16.19
C PRO A 365 -3.31 -13.64 15.37
N VAL A 366 -3.25 -13.95 14.07
CA VAL A 366 -4.30 -13.55 13.10
C VAL A 366 -5.61 -14.32 13.26
N ASP A 367 -5.53 -15.60 13.64
CA ASP A 367 -6.67 -16.54 13.63
C ASP A 367 -7.10 -16.99 15.05
N ASP A 368 -6.54 -16.40 16.11
CA ASP A 368 -6.86 -16.75 17.49
C ASP A 368 -7.85 -15.73 18.10
N ILE A 369 -9.14 -16.07 17.95
CA ILE A 369 -10.25 -15.20 18.38
C ILE A 369 -10.24 -15.00 19.88
N GLU A 370 -9.92 -16.03 20.66
CA GLU A 370 -9.86 -16.02 22.11
C GLU A 370 -8.76 -15.06 22.60
N VAL A 371 -7.54 -15.18 22.09
CA VAL A 371 -6.44 -14.28 22.42
C VAL A 371 -6.78 -12.85 22.04
N ILE A 372 -7.36 -12.60 20.88
CA ILE A 372 -7.77 -11.26 20.46
C ILE A 372 -8.81 -10.69 21.45
N SER A 373 -9.80 -11.50 21.85
CA SER A 373 -10.82 -11.12 22.82
C SER A 373 -10.21 -10.79 24.19
N GLU A 374 -9.31 -11.63 24.71
CA GLU A 374 -8.59 -11.39 25.98
C GLU A 374 -7.79 -10.08 25.94
N LYS A 375 -7.09 -9.80 24.86
CA LYS A 375 -6.31 -8.56 24.69
C LYS A 375 -7.23 -7.33 24.63
N ILE A 376 -8.38 -7.42 23.97
CA ILE A 376 -9.40 -6.35 23.98
C ILE A 376 -9.87 -6.10 25.41
N GLN A 377 -10.28 -7.13 26.16
CA GLN A 377 -10.74 -7.01 27.52
C GLN A 377 -9.67 -6.41 28.45
N SER A 378 -8.43 -6.87 28.33
CA SER A 378 -7.29 -6.35 29.10
C SER A 378 -7.06 -4.86 28.83
N ALA A 379 -7.09 -4.43 27.56
CA ALA A 379 -6.93 -3.01 27.21
C ALA A 379 -8.10 -2.14 27.70
N LEU A 380 -9.32 -2.70 27.76
CA LEU A 380 -10.48 -2.00 28.30
C LEU A 380 -10.43 -1.90 29.83
N ALA A 381 -9.86 -2.88 30.52
CA ALA A 381 -9.76 -2.91 31.97
C ALA A 381 -8.61 -2.05 32.52
N ASN A 382 -7.51 -1.88 31.76
CA ASN A 382 -6.29 -1.24 32.27
C ASN A 382 -6.13 0.20 31.75
N ASN A 383 -6.70 1.16 32.50
CA ASN A 383 -6.63 2.59 32.16
C ASN A 383 -5.20 3.12 32.21
N ALA A 384 -4.39 2.72 33.20
CA ALA A 384 -3.02 3.20 33.32
C ALA A 384 -2.14 2.74 32.18
N MET A 385 -2.31 1.50 31.72
CA MET A 385 -1.59 0.96 30.57
C MET A 385 -1.89 1.74 29.28
N VAL A 386 -3.17 1.96 28.95
CA VAL A 386 -3.53 2.65 27.68
C VAL A 386 -3.10 4.11 27.69
N ASP A 387 -3.12 4.78 28.86
CA ASP A 387 -2.67 6.17 28.97
C ASP A 387 -1.13 6.28 28.89
N ASN A 388 -0.39 5.33 29.47
CA ASN A 388 1.06 5.24 29.34
C ASN A 388 1.46 4.92 27.90
N ALA A 389 0.81 3.93 27.29
CA ALA A 389 1.02 3.54 25.90
C ALA A 389 0.86 4.72 24.95
N SER A 390 -0.17 5.55 25.17
CA SER A 390 -0.39 6.75 24.35
C SER A 390 0.82 7.69 24.39
N ARG A 391 1.36 7.98 25.57
CA ARG A 391 2.55 8.86 25.72
C ARG A 391 3.78 8.26 25.01
N MET A 392 4.00 6.97 25.18
CA MET A 392 5.10 6.26 24.54
C MET A 392 4.96 6.27 23.00
N ASN A 393 3.76 5.99 22.51
CA ASN A 393 3.47 5.95 21.08
C ASN A 393 3.63 7.31 20.41
N LEU A 394 3.16 8.38 21.06
CA LEU A 394 3.33 9.75 20.57
C LEU A 394 4.81 10.12 20.43
N ALA A 395 5.63 9.78 21.44
CA ALA A 395 7.08 10.03 21.41
C ALA A 395 7.77 9.19 20.31
N LEU A 396 7.42 7.91 20.20
CA LEU A 396 7.98 6.99 19.22
C LEU A 396 7.68 7.44 17.78
N ILE A 397 6.45 7.88 17.53
CA ILE A 397 6.03 8.39 16.22
C ILE A 397 6.76 9.70 15.89
N ASP A 398 6.84 10.62 16.85
CA ASP A 398 7.54 11.90 16.68
C ASP A 398 9.05 11.71 16.40
N GLU A 399 9.67 10.67 16.97
CA GLU A 399 11.07 10.31 16.73
C GLU A 399 11.28 9.63 15.39
N ARG A 400 10.50 8.56 15.10
CA ARG A 400 10.77 7.68 13.95
C ARG A 400 10.23 8.19 12.63
N LEU A 401 9.14 8.97 12.67
CA LEU A 401 8.49 9.54 11.47
C LEU A 401 8.70 11.04 11.32
N ASN A 402 9.80 11.56 11.85
CA ASN A 402 10.20 12.93 11.59
C ASN A 402 10.42 13.12 10.08
N ASN A 403 9.54 13.88 9.45
CA ASN A 403 9.52 14.05 8.00
C ASN A 403 10.82 14.65 7.44
N GLU A 404 11.40 15.63 8.12
CA GLU A 404 12.66 16.26 7.71
C GLU A 404 13.80 15.23 7.69
N THR A 405 13.93 14.43 8.75
CA THR A 405 14.95 13.39 8.87
C THR A 405 14.77 12.29 7.80
N LEU A 406 13.53 11.85 7.58
CA LEU A 406 13.24 10.81 6.58
C LEU A 406 13.47 11.31 5.16
N THR A 407 13.01 12.52 4.83
CA THR A 407 13.26 13.16 3.52
C THR A 407 14.75 13.32 3.26
N ARG A 408 15.52 13.82 4.24
CA ARG A 408 16.97 13.96 4.10
C ARG A 408 17.64 12.61 3.82
N ARG A 409 17.28 11.55 4.59
CA ARG A 409 17.83 10.19 4.37
C ARG A 409 17.46 9.64 3.00
N ALA A 410 16.24 9.88 2.52
CA ALA A 410 15.81 9.47 1.19
C ALA A 410 16.62 10.18 0.10
N LEU A 411 16.78 11.51 0.19
CA LEU A 411 17.53 12.31 -0.78
C LEU A 411 19.02 11.91 -0.81
N GLU A 412 19.66 11.71 0.35
CA GLU A 412 21.03 11.24 0.45
C GLU A 412 21.18 9.88 -0.27
N PHE A 413 20.21 8.98 -0.06
CA PHE A 413 20.25 7.67 -0.71
C PHE A 413 20.02 7.75 -2.23
N TYR A 414 19.08 8.60 -2.70
CA TYR A 414 18.92 8.83 -4.14
C TYR A 414 20.17 9.44 -4.77
N ARG A 415 20.83 10.41 -4.12
CA ARG A 415 22.10 10.98 -4.59
C ARG A 415 23.17 9.89 -4.76
N ALA A 416 23.37 9.06 -3.74
CA ALA A 416 24.32 7.95 -3.79
C ALA A 416 23.97 6.96 -4.91
N SER A 417 22.68 6.63 -5.08
CA SER A 417 22.22 5.72 -6.12
C SER A 417 22.45 6.25 -7.54
N LEU A 418 22.38 7.59 -7.71
CA LEU A 418 22.60 8.30 -8.97
C LEU A 418 24.07 8.67 -9.21
N GLY A 419 24.97 8.40 -8.26
CA GLY A 419 26.37 8.76 -8.34
C GLY A 419 26.61 10.28 -8.29
N LEU A 420 25.86 10.99 -7.46
CA LEU A 420 25.94 12.45 -7.24
C LEU A 420 26.62 12.81 -5.90
N CYS A 421 27.30 11.84 -5.25
CA CYS A 421 28.09 12.06 -4.02
C CYS A 421 29.52 12.39 -4.35
#